data_512d93f9c083b81c60caca86fd6dbd48
#
_entry.id   512d93f9c083b81c60caca86fd6dbd48
#
_cell.length_a   1.000
_cell.length_b   1.000
_cell.length_c   1.000
_cell.angle_alpha   90.00
_cell.angle_beta   90.00
_cell.angle_gamma   90.00
#
_symmetry.space_group_name_H-M   'P 1'
#
loop_
_entity.id
_entity.type
_entity.pdbx_description
1 polymer ?
#
loop_
_entity_poly.entity_id
_entity_poly.type
_entity_poly.pdbx_seq_one_letter_code
_entity_poly.pdbx_strand_id
1 'polypeptide(L)'
;MNGVVTIKQLQFEYRLTASYSAEISNHSFTVMFVPKDSNRQKITSLAIAVKECDRYYMTVDSFGNEKIYGKITAPHRTFDVSISGVAQTGLDIYEEYTEDSFNAVLLRSQTALTQPGAKLKEYHRCLPLEKCDSDYEKALFVMRSLPQSFHYRKGVTSVHEKAEDAFAFGAGVCQDYAHIMASLLRMEGIPVRYVVGMIPGEGASHAWVEALCRGYWYGFDPANNKLVDEDYIKVSCGRDSADCSVIRGSFYGCAGQEQSERITVNEI
;
A
#
# COMPACT_ATOMS: atom_id res chain seq x y z
N MET A 1 -6.63 -25.89 4.90
CA MET A 1 -6.63 -25.41 6.31
C MET A 1 -7.92 -24.64 6.51
N ASN A 2 -8.81 -25.12 7.37
CA ASN A 2 -10.01 -24.38 7.75
C ASN A 2 -9.56 -23.34 8.81
N GLY A 3 -9.05 -22.18 8.36
CA GLY A 3 -8.86 -21.05 9.24
C GLY A 3 -10.23 -20.59 9.76
N VAL A 4 -10.38 -20.46 11.05
CA VAL A 4 -11.55 -19.81 11.62
C VAL A 4 -11.44 -18.33 11.20
N VAL A 5 -12.34 -17.88 10.35
CA VAL A 5 -12.46 -16.48 9.97
C VAL A 5 -13.03 -15.74 11.16
N THR A 6 -12.28 -14.83 11.74
CA THR A 6 -12.73 -13.95 12.82
C THR A 6 -13.09 -12.61 12.21
N ILE A 7 -14.34 -12.19 12.37
CA ILE A 7 -14.79 -10.88 11.89
C ILE A 7 -14.50 -9.85 12.98
N LYS A 8 -13.82 -8.77 12.59
CA LYS A 8 -13.57 -7.61 13.45
C LYS A 8 -14.27 -6.36 12.93
N GLN A 9 -14.56 -5.45 13.84
CA GLN A 9 -14.96 -4.09 13.51
C GLN A 9 -13.82 -3.16 13.93
N LEU A 10 -13.26 -2.46 12.95
CA LEU A 10 -12.13 -1.57 13.12
C LEU A 10 -12.58 -0.14 12.80
N GLN A 11 -12.57 0.71 13.81
CA GLN A 11 -12.74 2.15 13.62
C GLN A 11 -11.41 2.75 13.21
N PHE A 12 -11.40 3.51 12.12
CA PHE A 12 -10.20 4.17 11.60
C PHE A 12 -10.38 5.67 11.46
N GLU A 13 -9.29 6.38 11.65
CA GLU A 13 -9.15 7.80 11.30
C GLU A 13 -7.80 8.01 10.61
N TYR A 14 -7.83 8.64 9.44
CA TYR A 14 -6.69 9.12 8.70
C TYR A 14 -6.73 10.64 8.64
N ARG A 15 -5.63 11.30 8.96
CA ARG A 15 -5.43 12.74 8.80
C ARG A 15 -4.16 13.01 8.01
N LEU A 16 -4.28 13.89 7.02
CA LEU A 16 -3.17 14.44 6.26
C LEU A 16 -3.22 15.95 6.39
N THR A 17 -2.09 16.54 6.81
CA THR A 17 -1.90 17.99 6.85
C THR A 17 -0.66 18.32 6.05
N ALA A 18 -0.77 19.26 5.12
CA ALA A 18 0.35 19.88 4.46
C ALA A 18 0.39 21.37 4.79
N SER A 19 1.57 21.90 5.09
CA SER A 19 1.83 23.32 5.31
C SER A 19 2.82 23.86 4.28
N TYR A 20 2.59 25.10 3.86
CA TYR A 20 3.36 25.77 2.81
C TYR A 20 4.06 27.01 3.38
N SER A 21 5.35 27.18 3.06
CA SER A 21 6.18 28.30 3.55
C SER A 21 5.70 29.68 3.05
N ALA A 22 4.92 29.72 1.96
CA ALA A 22 4.27 30.91 1.39
C ALA A 22 2.86 30.57 0.93
N GLU A 23 2.03 31.56 0.60
CA GLU A 23 0.71 31.35 0.03
C GLU A 23 0.81 30.67 -1.34
N ILE A 24 0.00 29.65 -1.52
CA ILE A 24 -0.24 28.96 -2.79
C ILE A 24 -1.69 29.13 -3.21
N SER A 25 -1.99 28.97 -4.49
CA SER A 25 -3.36 29.06 -5.03
C SER A 25 -3.55 28.10 -6.19
N ASN A 26 -4.79 27.96 -6.67
CA ASN A 26 -5.13 27.03 -7.76
C ASN A 26 -4.56 25.61 -7.51
N HIS A 27 -4.64 25.15 -6.26
CA HIS A 27 -4.15 23.85 -5.84
C HIS A 27 -5.14 22.76 -6.30
N SER A 28 -4.71 21.98 -7.28
CA SER A 28 -5.39 20.74 -7.69
C SER A 28 -4.73 19.56 -6.97
N PHE A 29 -5.52 18.70 -6.36
CA PHE A 29 -5.02 17.57 -5.58
C PHE A 29 -5.77 16.27 -5.90
N THR A 30 -5.10 15.16 -5.67
CA THR A 30 -5.67 13.80 -5.65
C THR A 30 -5.24 13.14 -4.35
N VAL A 31 -6.21 12.61 -3.59
CA VAL A 31 -5.94 11.80 -2.39
C VAL A 31 -6.42 10.39 -2.64
N MET A 32 -5.52 9.42 -2.50
CA MET A 32 -5.77 7.98 -2.69
C MET A 32 -5.65 7.26 -1.34
N PHE A 33 -6.51 7.61 -0.41
CA PHE A 33 -6.54 6.96 0.90
C PHE A 33 -7.98 6.64 1.34
N VAL A 34 -8.83 6.24 0.39
CA VAL A 34 -10.24 5.90 0.63
C VAL A 34 -10.39 4.39 0.60
N PRO A 35 -10.63 3.73 1.75
CA PRO A 35 -10.88 2.29 1.77
C PRO A 35 -12.24 1.97 1.11
N LYS A 36 -12.32 0.83 0.44
CA LYS A 36 -13.52 0.36 -0.25
C LYS A 36 -13.87 -1.07 0.12
N ASP A 37 -15.08 -1.50 -0.26
CA ASP A 37 -15.53 -2.88 -0.08
C ASP A 37 -14.71 -3.86 -0.93
N SER A 38 -14.50 -5.05 -0.37
CA SER A 38 -13.92 -6.22 -1.04
C SER A 38 -14.45 -7.51 -0.40
N ASN A 39 -14.06 -8.68 -0.91
CA ASN A 39 -14.43 -9.95 -0.27
C ASN A 39 -13.92 -10.05 1.17
N ARG A 40 -12.82 -9.37 1.50
CA ARG A 40 -12.18 -9.44 2.82
C ARG A 40 -12.65 -8.37 3.78
N GLN A 41 -13.21 -7.26 3.29
CA GLN A 41 -13.63 -6.14 4.12
C GLN A 41 -14.89 -5.47 3.58
N LYS A 42 -15.67 -4.87 4.50
CA LYS A 42 -16.83 -4.03 4.20
C LYS A 42 -16.72 -2.72 4.98
N ILE A 43 -16.85 -1.60 4.29
CA ILE A 43 -16.85 -0.27 4.90
C ILE A 43 -18.29 0.06 5.33
N THR A 44 -18.54 0.02 6.61
CA THR A 44 -19.90 0.22 7.18
C THR A 44 -20.24 1.67 7.45
N SER A 45 -19.21 2.51 7.63
CA SER A 45 -19.35 3.96 7.64
C SER A 45 -18.11 4.62 7.05
N LEU A 46 -18.29 5.77 6.41
CA LEU A 46 -17.20 6.55 5.81
C LEU A 46 -17.57 8.03 5.85
N ALA A 47 -16.69 8.84 6.42
CA ALA A 47 -16.76 10.29 6.40
C ALA A 47 -15.48 10.86 5.81
N ILE A 48 -15.62 11.80 4.88
CA ILE A 48 -14.53 12.47 4.20
C ILE A 48 -14.70 13.97 4.39
N ALA A 49 -13.67 14.65 4.86
CA ALA A 49 -13.62 16.09 4.96
C ALA A 49 -12.33 16.62 4.33
N VAL A 50 -12.46 17.57 3.41
CA VAL A 50 -11.36 18.34 2.83
C VAL A 50 -11.60 19.79 3.17
N LYS A 51 -10.72 20.34 4.02
CA LYS A 51 -10.90 21.71 4.53
C LYS A 51 -10.71 22.74 3.41
N GLU A 52 -11.57 23.75 3.40
CA GLU A 52 -11.52 24.89 2.47
C GLU A 52 -11.50 24.51 0.98
N CYS A 53 -11.99 23.32 0.65
CA CYS A 53 -12.05 22.84 -0.73
C CYS A 53 -13.30 23.40 -1.44
N ASP A 54 -13.12 24.01 -2.61
CA ASP A 54 -14.22 24.52 -3.43
C ASP A 54 -15.18 23.41 -3.85
N ARG A 55 -14.59 22.31 -4.31
CA ARG A 55 -15.30 21.09 -4.74
C ARG A 55 -14.32 19.92 -4.86
N TYR A 56 -14.79 18.73 -4.49
CA TYR A 56 -14.10 17.48 -4.79
C TYR A 56 -15.05 16.46 -5.41
N TYR A 57 -14.47 15.47 -6.07
CA TYR A 57 -15.17 14.36 -6.71
C TYR A 57 -14.52 13.05 -6.30
N MET A 58 -15.34 12.01 -6.20
CA MET A 58 -14.84 10.64 -6.09
C MET A 58 -14.63 10.06 -7.50
N THR A 59 -13.54 9.35 -7.71
CA THR A 59 -13.19 8.69 -8.97
C THR A 59 -12.46 7.38 -8.68
N VAL A 60 -12.37 6.51 -9.67
CA VAL A 60 -11.72 5.21 -9.56
C VAL A 60 -10.61 5.13 -10.60
N ASP A 61 -9.45 4.56 -10.24
CA ASP A 61 -8.35 4.34 -11.18
C ASP A 61 -8.42 2.96 -11.86
N SER A 62 -7.41 2.66 -12.71
CA SER A 62 -7.32 1.40 -13.44
C SER A 62 -7.10 0.16 -12.56
N PHE A 63 -6.68 0.33 -11.31
CA PHE A 63 -6.57 -0.75 -10.33
C PHE A 63 -7.83 -0.86 -9.45
N GLY A 64 -8.84 -0.03 -9.71
CA GLY A 64 -10.06 0.02 -8.94
C GLY A 64 -9.92 0.76 -7.61
N ASN A 65 -8.85 1.53 -7.38
CA ASN A 65 -8.69 2.33 -6.16
C ASN A 65 -9.59 3.56 -6.20
N GLU A 66 -10.29 3.81 -5.12
CA GLU A 66 -11.06 5.04 -4.95
C GLU A 66 -10.14 6.22 -4.64
N LYS A 67 -10.43 7.36 -5.27
CA LYS A 67 -9.65 8.60 -5.14
C LYS A 67 -10.56 9.80 -4.98
N ILE A 68 -10.12 10.75 -4.18
CA ILE A 68 -10.67 12.10 -4.10
C ILE A 68 -9.84 12.98 -5.04
N TYR A 69 -10.49 13.60 -6.01
CA TYR A 69 -9.90 14.65 -6.83
C TYR A 69 -10.59 15.98 -6.50
N GLY A 70 -9.81 17.02 -6.20
CA GLY A 70 -10.37 18.31 -5.84
C GLY A 70 -9.49 19.50 -6.22
N LYS A 71 -10.05 20.69 -5.97
CA LYS A 71 -9.38 21.95 -6.22
C LYS A 71 -9.68 22.97 -5.12
N ILE A 72 -8.66 23.77 -4.75
CA ILE A 72 -8.75 24.95 -3.90
C ILE A 72 -8.24 26.12 -4.73
N THR A 73 -9.13 27.03 -5.10
CA THR A 73 -8.77 28.17 -5.95
C THR A 73 -8.17 29.32 -5.15
N ALA A 74 -8.72 29.56 -3.95
CA ALA A 74 -8.30 30.64 -3.07
C ALA A 74 -6.84 30.49 -2.58
N PRO A 75 -6.15 31.62 -2.30
CA PRO A 75 -4.87 31.57 -1.63
C PRO A 75 -4.96 30.90 -0.26
N HIS A 76 -4.02 29.99 0.04
CA HIS A 76 -3.97 29.28 1.32
C HIS A 76 -2.54 28.87 1.65
N ARG A 77 -2.31 28.51 2.92
CA ARG A 77 -1.02 28.02 3.44
C ARG A 77 -1.09 26.62 4.05
N THR A 78 -2.29 26.06 4.16
CA THR A 78 -2.50 24.72 4.70
C THR A 78 -3.42 23.93 3.81
N PHE A 79 -3.24 22.62 3.79
CA PHE A 79 -4.13 21.67 3.15
C PHE A 79 -4.39 20.54 4.15
N ASP A 80 -5.66 20.34 4.50
CA ASP A 80 -6.07 19.36 5.50
C ASP A 80 -7.12 18.41 4.91
N VAL A 81 -6.88 17.12 5.05
CA VAL A 81 -7.82 16.04 4.70
C VAL A 81 -7.99 15.12 5.88
N SER A 82 -9.22 14.78 6.21
CA SER A 82 -9.53 13.71 7.14
C SER A 82 -10.49 12.69 6.51
N ILE A 83 -10.20 11.42 6.74
CA ILE A 83 -11.02 10.29 6.29
C ILE A 83 -11.19 9.38 7.50
N SER A 84 -12.43 9.14 7.90
CA SER A 84 -12.72 8.30 9.07
C SER A 84 -13.90 7.38 8.80
N GLY A 85 -13.97 6.29 9.53
CA GLY A 85 -15.04 5.34 9.34
C GLY A 85 -14.90 4.08 10.16
N VAL A 86 -15.68 3.08 9.80
CA VAL A 86 -15.66 1.74 10.37
C VAL A 86 -15.56 0.72 9.25
N ALA A 87 -14.59 -0.16 9.35
CA ALA A 87 -14.42 -1.32 8.48
C ALA A 87 -14.75 -2.60 9.25
N GLN A 88 -15.56 -3.45 8.65
CA GLN A 88 -15.70 -4.84 9.06
C GLN A 88 -14.70 -5.65 8.25
N THR A 89 -13.77 -6.32 8.92
CA THR A 89 -12.65 -7.06 8.31
C THR A 89 -12.73 -8.55 8.64
N GLY A 90 -11.88 -9.37 8.01
CA GLY A 90 -11.89 -10.81 8.23
C GLY A 90 -13.10 -11.50 7.61
N LEU A 91 -13.73 -10.94 6.56
CA LEU A 91 -14.88 -11.58 5.87
C LEU A 91 -14.42 -12.79 5.05
N ASP A 92 -13.19 -12.77 4.55
CA ASP A 92 -12.52 -13.87 3.88
C ASP A 92 -11.00 -13.80 4.11
N ILE A 93 -10.30 -14.90 3.82
CA ILE A 93 -8.83 -15.01 3.91
C ILE A 93 -8.12 -14.58 2.63
N TYR A 94 -8.84 -14.44 1.53
CA TYR A 94 -8.34 -14.06 0.21
C TYR A 94 -9.32 -13.16 -0.53
N GLU A 95 -8.87 -12.51 -1.59
CA GLU A 95 -9.75 -11.88 -2.59
C GLU A 95 -9.78 -12.72 -3.86
N GLU A 96 -10.98 -12.93 -4.41
CA GLU A 96 -11.14 -13.60 -5.70
C GLU A 96 -10.52 -12.76 -6.82
N TYR A 97 -9.84 -13.43 -7.74
CA TYR A 97 -9.39 -12.85 -8.97
C TYR A 97 -10.53 -12.92 -10.01
N THR A 98 -11.14 -11.79 -10.28
CA THR A 98 -12.02 -11.65 -11.43
C THR A 98 -11.16 -11.36 -12.65
N GLU A 99 -11.21 -12.24 -13.66
CA GLU A 99 -10.29 -12.21 -14.80
C GLU A 99 -10.28 -10.86 -15.54
N ASP A 100 -9.23 -10.09 -15.32
CA ASP A 100 -8.72 -9.13 -16.28
C ASP A 100 -7.29 -9.56 -16.63
N SER A 101 -7.13 -10.21 -17.78
CA SER A 101 -5.85 -10.75 -18.24
C SER A 101 -4.77 -9.67 -18.38
N PHE A 102 -5.16 -8.43 -18.64
CA PHE A 102 -4.25 -7.30 -18.77
C PHE A 102 -3.61 -6.93 -17.41
N ASN A 103 -4.39 -6.85 -16.35
CA ASN A 103 -3.86 -6.55 -15.00
C ASN A 103 -2.92 -7.67 -14.50
N ALA A 104 -3.20 -8.93 -14.81
CA ALA A 104 -2.30 -10.02 -14.44
C ALA A 104 -0.92 -9.91 -15.13
N VAL A 105 -0.87 -9.50 -16.39
CA VAL A 105 0.40 -9.26 -17.12
C VAL A 105 1.17 -8.09 -16.51
N LEU A 106 0.48 -6.97 -16.23
CA LEU A 106 1.10 -5.80 -15.59
C LEU A 106 1.69 -6.14 -14.22
N LEU A 107 0.96 -6.93 -13.42
CA LEU A 107 1.35 -7.28 -12.05
C LEU A 107 2.45 -8.35 -11.98
N ARG A 108 2.76 -9.04 -13.09
CA ARG A 108 3.96 -9.88 -13.23
C ARG A 108 5.20 -9.10 -13.61
N SER A 109 5.02 -7.92 -14.20
CA SER A 109 6.13 -7.14 -14.73
C SER A 109 6.83 -6.34 -13.64
N GLN A 110 8.15 -6.25 -13.71
CA GLN A 110 8.92 -5.35 -12.86
C GLN A 110 8.62 -3.89 -13.20
N THR A 111 8.72 -3.03 -12.21
CA THR A 111 8.65 -1.58 -12.36
C THR A 111 10.02 -0.95 -12.12
N ALA A 112 10.15 0.35 -12.31
CA ALA A 112 11.39 1.06 -11.96
C ALA A 112 11.78 0.90 -10.49
N LEU A 113 10.78 0.79 -9.58
CA LEU A 113 11.01 0.62 -8.13
C LEU A 113 11.28 -0.83 -7.72
N THR A 114 10.79 -1.81 -8.49
CA THR A 114 10.94 -3.24 -8.16
C THR A 114 11.94 -3.97 -9.06
N GLN A 115 12.60 -3.28 -10.02
CA GLN A 115 13.57 -3.90 -10.93
C GLN A 115 14.74 -4.51 -10.16
N PRO A 116 14.96 -5.85 -10.24
CA PRO A 116 16.06 -6.49 -9.53
C PRO A 116 17.41 -6.20 -10.20
N GLY A 117 18.37 -5.77 -9.42
CA GLY A 117 19.77 -5.67 -9.79
C GLY A 117 20.57 -6.93 -9.41
N ALA A 118 21.87 -6.75 -9.21
CA ALA A 118 22.77 -7.88 -8.94
C ALA A 118 22.52 -8.52 -7.56
N LYS A 119 22.27 -7.71 -6.53
CA LYS A 119 22.07 -8.19 -5.16
C LYS A 119 20.79 -8.98 -4.97
N LEU A 120 19.66 -8.47 -5.49
CA LEU A 120 18.39 -9.19 -5.44
C LEU A 120 18.44 -10.48 -6.28
N LYS A 121 19.09 -10.46 -7.46
CA LYS A 121 19.26 -11.65 -8.28
C LYS A 121 20.15 -12.70 -7.60
N GLU A 122 21.18 -12.28 -6.89
CA GLU A 122 22.04 -13.17 -6.10
C GLU A 122 21.24 -13.78 -4.94
N TYR A 123 20.53 -12.95 -4.19
CA TYR A 123 19.70 -13.41 -3.08
C TYR A 123 18.61 -14.38 -3.56
N HIS A 124 17.90 -14.05 -4.63
CA HIS A 124 16.88 -14.92 -5.24
C HIS A 124 17.43 -16.32 -5.57
N ARG A 125 18.62 -16.39 -6.17
CA ARG A 125 19.27 -17.68 -6.50
C ARG A 125 19.66 -18.53 -5.28
N CYS A 126 19.82 -17.90 -4.11
CA CYS A 126 20.10 -18.60 -2.87
C CYS A 126 18.83 -19.13 -2.18
N LEU A 127 17.64 -18.69 -2.58
CA LEU A 127 16.39 -19.18 -2.03
C LEU A 127 15.99 -20.49 -2.73
N PRO A 128 15.74 -21.57 -1.99
CA PRO A 128 15.39 -22.88 -2.57
C PRO A 128 13.92 -22.94 -3.03
N LEU A 129 13.49 -21.98 -3.87
CA LEU A 129 12.09 -21.82 -4.31
C LEU A 129 11.63 -22.96 -5.21
N GLU A 130 12.56 -23.67 -5.85
CA GLU A 130 12.28 -24.86 -6.64
C GLU A 130 11.76 -26.05 -5.81
N LYS A 131 11.93 -25.99 -4.47
CA LYS A 131 11.39 -26.99 -3.53
C LYS A 131 9.97 -26.69 -3.03
N CYS A 132 9.43 -25.53 -3.40
CA CYS A 132 8.08 -25.15 -3.05
C CYS A 132 7.08 -25.73 -4.06
N ASP A 133 6.03 -26.38 -3.57
CA ASP A 133 5.05 -27.08 -4.40
C ASP A 133 4.01 -26.13 -5.04
N SER A 134 3.99 -24.86 -4.65
CA SER A 134 3.03 -23.87 -5.13
C SER A 134 3.54 -22.43 -5.03
N ASP A 135 2.93 -21.52 -5.81
CA ASP A 135 3.20 -20.07 -5.73
C ASP A 135 2.91 -19.50 -4.33
N TYR A 136 1.89 -20.04 -3.64
CA TYR A 136 1.61 -19.65 -2.26
C TYR A 136 2.76 -20.00 -1.31
N GLU A 137 3.32 -21.21 -1.45
CA GLU A 137 4.47 -21.63 -0.64
C GLU A 137 5.73 -20.83 -0.98
N LYS A 138 5.96 -20.50 -2.25
CA LYS A 138 7.05 -19.58 -2.65
C LYS A 138 6.89 -18.24 -1.98
N ALA A 139 5.68 -17.65 -2.02
CA ALA A 139 5.40 -16.36 -1.40
C ALA A 139 5.62 -16.41 0.12
N LEU A 140 5.13 -17.46 0.77
CA LEU A 140 5.31 -17.68 2.21
C LEU A 140 6.79 -17.85 2.58
N PHE A 141 7.56 -18.58 1.76
CA PHE A 141 8.98 -18.77 1.96
C PHE A 141 9.74 -17.44 1.83
N VAL A 142 9.49 -16.66 0.77
CA VAL A 142 10.12 -15.36 0.58
C VAL A 142 9.81 -14.43 1.74
N MET A 143 8.55 -14.33 2.17
CA MET A 143 8.15 -13.50 3.31
C MET A 143 8.94 -13.85 4.57
N ARG A 144 9.06 -15.13 4.89
CA ARG A 144 9.77 -15.62 6.10
C ARG A 144 11.27 -15.48 6.03
N SER A 145 11.85 -15.46 4.83
CA SER A 145 13.29 -15.36 4.63
C SER A 145 13.81 -13.92 4.68
N LEU A 146 12.98 -12.93 4.27
CA LEU A 146 13.40 -11.54 4.20
C LEU A 146 13.94 -10.95 5.51
N PRO A 147 13.31 -11.14 6.69
CA PRO A 147 13.82 -10.59 7.95
C PRO A 147 15.19 -11.10 8.39
N GLN A 148 15.70 -12.18 7.78
CA GLN A 148 17.03 -12.71 8.04
C GLN A 148 18.13 -11.93 7.30
N SER A 149 17.77 -11.21 6.22
CA SER A 149 18.70 -10.50 5.35
C SER A 149 18.43 -9.02 5.21
N PHE A 150 17.29 -8.55 5.69
CA PHE A 150 16.85 -7.16 5.61
C PHE A 150 16.18 -6.72 6.92
N HIS A 151 16.57 -5.54 7.45
CA HIS A 151 16.17 -5.09 8.78
C HIS A 151 15.25 -3.87 8.74
N TYR A 152 14.24 -3.85 9.63
CA TYR A 152 13.35 -2.71 9.73
C TYR A 152 14.05 -1.51 10.38
N ARG A 153 14.15 -0.38 9.66
CA ARG A 153 14.73 0.88 10.15
C ARG A 153 14.06 2.07 9.49
N LYS A 154 13.48 2.95 10.32
CA LYS A 154 12.89 4.21 9.84
C LYS A 154 13.96 5.24 9.48
N GLY A 155 13.65 6.13 8.51
CA GLY A 155 14.47 7.28 8.16
C GLY A 155 15.74 6.98 7.38
N VAL A 156 15.92 5.78 6.84
CA VAL A 156 17.11 5.39 6.07
C VAL A 156 16.87 5.26 4.57
N THR A 157 15.61 5.21 4.14
CA THR A 157 15.16 5.14 2.75
C THR A 157 14.19 6.28 2.45
N SER A 158 14.01 6.59 1.17
CA SER A 158 13.06 7.59 0.67
C SER A 158 11.84 6.90 0.04
N VAL A 159 10.79 7.67 -0.22
CA VAL A 159 9.59 7.16 -0.93
C VAL A 159 9.87 6.74 -2.37
N HIS A 160 11.02 7.11 -2.93
CA HIS A 160 11.46 6.76 -4.29
C HIS A 160 12.56 5.69 -4.29
N GLU A 161 12.82 5.07 -3.13
CA GLU A 161 13.86 4.05 -3.00
C GLU A 161 13.52 2.82 -3.84
N LYS A 162 14.52 2.30 -4.56
CA LYS A 162 14.37 1.07 -5.33
C LYS A 162 14.61 -0.15 -4.46
N ALA A 163 13.90 -1.23 -4.74
CA ALA A 163 14.07 -2.50 -4.02
C ALA A 163 15.53 -2.98 -3.98
N GLU A 164 16.26 -2.84 -5.09
CA GLU A 164 17.68 -3.20 -5.18
C GLU A 164 18.56 -2.38 -4.23
N ASP A 165 18.35 -1.06 -4.22
CA ASP A 165 19.18 -0.13 -3.45
C ASP A 165 18.90 -0.29 -1.95
N ALA A 166 17.61 -0.42 -1.56
CA ALA A 166 17.21 -0.72 -0.19
C ALA A 166 17.80 -2.06 0.28
N PHE A 167 17.67 -3.11 -0.55
CA PHE A 167 18.21 -4.43 -0.21
C PHE A 167 19.74 -4.41 -0.09
N ALA A 168 20.45 -3.72 -0.98
CA ALA A 168 21.89 -3.55 -0.93
C ALA A 168 22.34 -2.79 0.34
N PHE A 169 21.53 -1.84 0.81
CA PHE A 169 21.76 -1.12 2.08
C PHE A 169 21.46 -2.01 3.31
N GLY A 170 20.58 -2.99 3.19
CA GLY A 170 20.24 -3.96 4.22
C GLY A 170 19.22 -3.52 5.25
N ALA A 171 18.59 -2.35 5.07
CA ALA A 171 17.54 -1.86 5.98
C ALA A 171 16.59 -0.88 5.30
N GLY A 172 15.34 -0.85 5.78
CA GLY A 172 14.29 0.03 5.27
C GLY A 172 13.00 -0.12 6.06
N VAL A 173 11.89 0.34 5.48
CA VAL A 173 10.55 0.33 6.08
C VAL A 173 9.61 -0.64 5.35
N CYS A 174 8.33 -0.70 5.75
CA CYS A 174 7.33 -1.60 5.16
C CYS A 174 7.23 -1.48 3.62
N GLN A 175 7.36 -0.27 3.06
CA GLN A 175 7.40 -0.04 1.62
C GLN A 175 8.56 -0.81 0.96
N ASP A 176 9.75 -0.74 1.53
CA ASP A 176 10.94 -1.40 0.98
C ASP A 176 10.81 -2.92 1.04
N TYR A 177 10.33 -3.47 2.16
CA TYR A 177 10.00 -4.88 2.30
C TYR A 177 9.01 -5.35 1.23
N ALA A 178 7.94 -4.59 1.01
CA ALA A 178 6.94 -4.91 0.00
C ALA A 178 7.51 -4.85 -1.43
N HIS A 179 8.34 -3.85 -1.75
CA HIS A 179 9.00 -3.75 -3.07
C HIS A 179 9.98 -4.91 -3.30
N ILE A 180 10.79 -5.27 -2.29
CA ILE A 180 11.73 -6.39 -2.35
C ILE A 180 10.96 -7.70 -2.58
N MET A 181 9.91 -7.96 -1.79
CA MET A 181 9.10 -9.17 -1.94
C MET A 181 8.41 -9.23 -3.30
N ALA A 182 7.82 -8.11 -3.77
CA ALA A 182 7.22 -8.02 -5.10
C ALA A 182 8.25 -8.30 -6.21
N SER A 183 9.46 -7.76 -6.09
CA SER A 183 10.56 -8.02 -7.03
C SER A 183 10.89 -9.50 -7.11
N LEU A 184 11.09 -10.16 -5.97
CA LEU A 184 11.47 -11.58 -5.89
C LEU A 184 10.38 -12.50 -6.46
N LEU A 185 9.12 -12.27 -6.11
CA LEU A 185 8.00 -13.09 -6.60
C LEU A 185 7.74 -12.89 -8.10
N ARG A 186 7.93 -11.69 -8.61
CA ARG A 186 7.83 -11.42 -10.06
C ARG A 186 8.94 -12.10 -10.86
N MET A 187 10.13 -12.33 -10.27
CA MET A 187 11.17 -13.16 -10.89
C MET A 187 10.72 -14.61 -11.07
N GLU A 188 9.80 -15.11 -10.22
CA GLU A 188 9.14 -16.42 -10.35
C GLU A 188 7.92 -16.40 -11.30
N GLY A 189 7.62 -15.24 -11.92
CA GLY A 189 6.45 -15.09 -12.80
C GLY A 189 5.11 -14.99 -12.04
N ILE A 190 5.14 -14.83 -10.73
CA ILE A 190 3.94 -14.69 -9.89
C ILE A 190 3.41 -13.26 -10.00
N PRO A 191 2.12 -13.03 -10.32
CA PRO A 191 1.54 -11.70 -10.26
C PRO A 191 1.48 -11.21 -8.81
N VAL A 192 1.97 -10.00 -8.57
CA VAL A 192 2.01 -9.39 -7.24
C VAL A 192 1.53 -7.95 -7.32
N ARG A 193 0.60 -7.57 -6.44
CA ARG A 193 0.21 -6.20 -6.22
C ARG A 193 0.77 -5.69 -4.90
N TYR A 194 1.35 -4.49 -4.96
CA TYR A 194 1.70 -3.70 -3.80
C TYR A 194 0.42 -3.12 -3.20
N VAL A 195 0.30 -3.13 -1.89
CA VAL A 195 -0.89 -2.69 -1.18
C VAL A 195 -0.52 -1.66 -0.12
N VAL A 196 -1.33 -0.61 -0.02
CA VAL A 196 -1.30 0.35 1.08
C VAL A 196 -2.58 0.22 1.89
N GLY A 197 -2.44 0.31 3.20
CA GLY A 197 -3.58 0.25 4.11
C GLY A 197 -3.25 0.66 5.53
N MET A 198 -4.08 0.19 6.46
CA MET A 198 -4.01 0.52 7.88
C MET A 198 -4.00 -0.77 8.70
N ILE A 199 -3.33 -0.72 9.85
CA ILE A 199 -3.32 -1.78 10.86
C ILE A 199 -3.63 -1.17 12.25
N PRO A 200 -4.09 -1.94 13.24
CA PRO A 200 -4.40 -1.44 14.58
C PRO A 200 -3.23 -0.68 15.23
N GLY A 201 -3.57 0.38 15.94
CA GLY A 201 -2.65 1.26 16.63
C GLY A 201 -2.63 2.67 16.08
N GLU A 202 -1.58 3.42 16.44
CA GLU A 202 -1.35 4.79 15.99
C GLU A 202 -0.04 4.86 15.21
N GLY A 203 -0.05 5.51 14.05
CA GLY A 203 1.15 5.64 13.21
C GLY A 203 0.88 6.24 11.85
N ALA A 204 1.62 5.76 10.86
CA ALA A 204 1.49 6.08 9.45
C ALA A 204 0.84 4.92 8.68
N SER A 205 0.62 5.11 7.37
CA SER A 205 0.18 4.05 6.47
C SER A 205 1.12 2.85 6.49
N HIS A 206 0.56 1.68 6.30
CA HIS A 206 1.30 0.42 6.23
C HIS A 206 1.28 -0.15 4.81
N ALA A 207 2.33 -0.87 4.45
CA ALA A 207 2.45 -1.49 3.14
C ALA A 207 2.75 -2.99 3.25
N TRP A 208 2.12 -3.76 2.36
CA TRP A 208 2.34 -5.19 2.19
C TRP A 208 2.19 -5.60 0.73
N VAL A 209 2.22 -6.88 0.42
CA VAL A 209 1.95 -7.41 -0.91
C VAL A 209 0.80 -8.40 -0.90
N GLU A 210 0.11 -8.50 -2.04
CA GLU A 210 -0.79 -9.59 -2.31
C GLU A 210 -0.30 -10.35 -3.55
N ALA A 211 -0.14 -11.65 -3.45
CA ALA A 211 0.28 -12.55 -4.53
C ALA A 211 -0.90 -13.34 -5.06
N LEU A 212 -0.99 -13.47 -6.39
CA LEU A 212 -2.02 -14.26 -7.05
C LEU A 212 -1.62 -15.74 -7.08
N CYS A 213 -2.32 -16.55 -6.29
CA CYS A 213 -2.07 -17.98 -6.16
C CYS A 213 -3.35 -18.75 -6.46
N ARG A 214 -3.36 -19.58 -7.51
CA ARG A 214 -4.50 -20.44 -7.89
C ARG A 214 -5.82 -19.67 -8.06
N GLY A 215 -5.80 -18.46 -8.61
CA GLY A 215 -6.99 -17.63 -8.85
C GLY A 215 -7.45 -16.79 -7.66
N TYR A 216 -6.65 -16.69 -6.59
CA TYR A 216 -6.97 -15.90 -5.41
C TYR A 216 -5.79 -15.02 -4.99
N TRP A 217 -6.08 -13.81 -4.53
CA TRP A 217 -5.11 -12.89 -3.96
C TRP A 217 -4.95 -13.15 -2.46
N TYR A 218 -3.76 -13.60 -2.06
CA TYR A 218 -3.38 -13.79 -0.67
C TYR A 218 -2.44 -12.69 -0.21
N GLY A 219 -2.68 -12.14 0.98
CA GLY A 219 -1.87 -11.07 1.56
C GLY A 219 -0.71 -11.58 2.40
N PHE A 220 0.47 -11.00 2.16
CA PHE A 220 1.73 -11.29 2.84
C PHE A 220 2.36 -10.00 3.32
N ASP A 221 2.60 -9.87 4.61
CA ASP A 221 3.29 -8.73 5.22
C ASP A 221 4.73 -9.11 5.59
N PRO A 222 5.70 -8.84 4.72
CA PRO A 222 7.08 -9.20 4.98
C PRO A 222 7.73 -8.34 6.07
N ALA A 223 7.23 -7.14 6.35
CA ALA A 223 7.76 -6.26 7.38
C ALA A 223 7.43 -6.78 8.79
N ASN A 224 6.25 -7.36 8.98
CA ASN A 224 5.81 -7.97 10.23
C ASN A 224 5.99 -9.51 10.22
N ASN A 225 6.47 -10.09 9.11
CA ASN A 225 6.59 -11.54 8.91
C ASN A 225 5.27 -12.28 9.21
N LYS A 226 4.16 -11.75 8.73
CA LYS A 226 2.78 -12.18 9.06
C LYS A 226 1.93 -12.29 7.79
N LEU A 227 1.04 -13.27 7.74
CA LEU A 227 -0.04 -13.28 6.76
C LEU A 227 -1.04 -12.19 7.11
N VAL A 228 -1.59 -11.56 6.07
CA VAL A 228 -2.64 -10.54 6.24
C VAL A 228 -3.91 -11.20 6.75
N ASP A 229 -4.39 -10.74 7.87
CA ASP A 229 -5.57 -11.26 8.59
C ASP A 229 -6.66 -10.18 8.79
N GLU A 230 -7.50 -10.35 9.79
CA GLU A 230 -8.59 -9.45 10.15
C GLU A 230 -8.14 -8.10 10.74
N ASP A 231 -6.86 -7.91 11.04
CA ASP A 231 -6.31 -6.64 11.53
C ASP A 231 -6.00 -5.64 10.40
N TYR A 232 -6.13 -6.04 9.15
CA TYR A 232 -5.72 -5.23 8.00
C TYR A 232 -6.90 -4.59 7.29
N ILE A 233 -6.89 -3.26 7.17
CA ILE A 233 -7.80 -2.48 6.32
C ILE A 233 -7.05 -2.10 5.05
N LYS A 234 -7.43 -2.68 3.92
CA LYS A 234 -6.88 -2.34 2.61
C LYS A 234 -7.47 -1.03 2.10
N VAL A 235 -6.61 -0.16 1.60
CA VAL A 235 -6.98 1.15 1.05
C VAL A 235 -6.77 1.21 -0.46
N SER A 236 -5.56 0.91 -0.93
CA SER A 236 -5.23 0.94 -2.35
C SER A 236 -4.25 -0.16 -2.73
N CYS A 237 -4.21 -0.50 -4.01
CA CYS A 237 -3.23 -1.43 -4.56
C CYS A 237 -2.77 -1.00 -5.95
N GLY A 238 -1.59 -1.49 -6.36
CA GLY A 238 -1.00 -1.21 -7.65
C GLY A 238 0.25 -2.05 -7.90
N ARG A 239 1.08 -1.66 -8.84
CA ARG A 239 2.33 -2.37 -9.17
C ARG A 239 3.43 -2.11 -8.13
N ASP A 240 3.45 -0.89 -7.60
CA ASP A 240 4.40 -0.40 -6.60
C ASP A 240 3.83 0.83 -5.87
N SER A 241 4.62 1.46 -5.01
CA SER A 241 4.21 2.65 -4.25
C SER A 241 3.87 3.85 -5.13
N ALA A 242 4.39 3.94 -6.35
CA ALA A 242 4.07 5.04 -7.26
C ALA A 242 2.62 4.98 -7.75
N ASP A 243 2.04 3.78 -7.91
CA ASP A 243 0.62 3.62 -8.24
C ASP A 243 -0.29 3.90 -7.02
N CYS A 244 0.23 3.77 -5.80
CA CYS A 244 -0.50 3.91 -4.53
C CYS A 244 -0.12 5.20 -3.77
N SER A 245 0.36 6.23 -4.45
CA SER A 245 0.74 7.49 -3.81
C SER A 245 -0.45 8.14 -3.12
N VAL A 246 -0.36 8.28 -1.80
CA VAL A 246 -1.46 8.76 -0.94
C VAL A 246 -1.96 10.13 -1.35
N ILE A 247 -1.04 11.04 -1.70
CA ILE A 247 -1.39 12.38 -2.20
C ILE A 247 -0.53 12.75 -3.39
N ARG A 248 -1.15 13.41 -4.35
CA ARG A 248 -0.51 14.13 -5.46
C ARG A 248 -1.21 15.45 -5.67
N GLY A 249 -0.46 16.46 -6.06
CA GLY A 249 -1.05 17.77 -6.36
C GLY A 249 -0.12 18.65 -7.14
N SER A 250 -0.69 19.74 -7.64
CA SER A 250 0.03 20.86 -8.25
C SER A 250 -0.64 22.15 -7.82
N PHE A 251 0.14 23.19 -7.62
CA PHE A 251 -0.36 24.49 -7.21
C PHE A 251 0.41 25.61 -7.91
N TYR A 252 -0.19 26.78 -7.91
CA TYR A 252 0.47 28.00 -8.34
C TYR A 252 1.07 28.71 -7.13
N GLY A 253 2.36 29.00 -7.21
CA GLY A 253 3.15 29.66 -6.16
C GLY A 253 4.55 29.03 -6.05
N CYS A 254 5.40 29.71 -5.28
CA CYS A 254 6.74 29.21 -4.94
C CYS A 254 6.82 29.05 -3.43
N ALA A 255 6.59 27.83 -2.94
CA ALA A 255 6.58 27.52 -1.52
C ALA A 255 7.25 26.18 -1.25
N GLY A 256 8.00 26.08 -0.16
CA GLY A 256 8.38 24.80 0.42
C GLY A 256 7.16 24.14 1.03
N GLN A 257 7.12 22.80 1.03
CA GLN A 257 6.02 22.02 1.59
C GLN A 257 6.57 21.11 2.70
N GLU A 258 5.87 21.10 3.82
CA GLU A 258 5.98 20.08 4.87
C GLU A 258 4.68 19.30 4.97
N GLN A 259 4.77 18.00 5.12
CA GLN A 259 3.61 17.11 5.18
C GLN A 259 3.70 16.20 6.39
N SER A 260 2.58 15.99 7.04
CA SER A 260 2.41 15.01 8.10
C SER A 260 1.18 14.15 7.85
N GLU A 261 1.27 12.87 8.17
CA GLU A 261 0.13 11.98 8.22
C GLU A 261 0.01 11.31 9.59
N ARG A 262 -1.22 11.04 10.00
CA ARG A 262 -1.52 10.30 11.21
C ARG A 262 -2.69 9.37 10.96
N ILE A 263 -2.51 8.12 11.38
CA ILE A 263 -3.53 7.09 11.32
C ILE A 263 -3.78 6.58 12.73
N THR A 264 -5.04 6.36 13.06
CA THR A 264 -5.46 5.66 14.26
C THR A 264 -6.45 4.58 13.86
N VAL A 265 -6.23 3.34 14.32
CA VAL A 265 -7.15 2.21 14.12
C VAL A 265 -7.36 1.51 15.45
N ASN A 266 -8.63 1.37 15.83
CA ASN A 266 -9.04 0.71 17.07
C ASN A 266 -10.10 -0.36 16.79
N GLU A 267 -10.01 -1.49 17.45
CA GLU A 267 -11.09 -2.49 17.48
C GLU A 267 -12.23 -1.98 18.36
N ILE A 268 -13.49 -2.15 17.91
CA ILE A 268 -14.71 -1.71 18.61
C ILE A 268 -15.73 -2.85 18.74
#